data_e62a49dc8fd35dfbbaa6fe459192500d
#
_entry.id   e62a49dc8fd35dfbbaa6fe459192500d
#
_cell.length_a   1.000
_cell.length_b   1.000
_cell.length_c   1.000
_cell.angle_alpha   90.00
_cell.angle_beta   90.00
_cell.angle_gamma   90.00
#
_symmetry.space_group_name_H-M   'P 1'
#
loop_
_entity.id
_entity.type
_entity.pdbx_description
1 polymer ?
#
loop_
_entity_poly.entity_id
_entity_poly.type
_entity_poly.pdbx_seq_one_letter_code
_entity_poly.pdbx_strand_id
1 'polypeptide(L)'
;MGFIYKITNKINNKVYIGQTNRSLEIRWREHKSRAERHYTSHLYSAMDKYGTDNFDFEKIEEVTEKHLDEREKFWISYYDSNNPQKGYNLTIGGQGKRNYNAEIIRSLWDEGKSVGEIITELNCDKSTVREALLGYEGYSAHESLSRRKNIRKGVNKYSL
;
A
#
# COMPACT_ATOMS: atom_id res chain seq x y z
N MET A 1 -4.01 -10.36 -22.30
CA MET A 1 -2.60 -10.28 -21.86
C MET A 1 -2.43 -9.06 -20.99
N GLY A 2 -1.63 -9.17 -19.97
CA GLY A 2 -1.27 -8.05 -19.10
C GLY A 2 0.25 -7.97 -18.91
N PHE A 3 0.70 -6.91 -18.29
CA PHE A 3 2.12 -6.60 -18.14
C PHE A 3 2.47 -6.34 -16.68
N ILE A 4 3.61 -6.86 -16.26
CA ILE A 4 4.29 -6.43 -15.05
C ILE A 4 5.39 -5.45 -15.48
N TYR A 5 5.46 -4.32 -14.80
CA TYR A 5 6.43 -3.27 -15.08
C TYR A 5 7.17 -2.82 -13.82
N LYS A 6 8.34 -2.25 -14.05
CA LYS A 6 9.17 -1.67 -12.99
C LYS A 6 9.39 -0.18 -13.27
N ILE A 7 9.29 0.62 -12.23
CA ILE A 7 9.70 2.03 -12.23
C ILE A 7 10.92 2.15 -11.33
N THR A 8 12.02 2.65 -11.86
CA THR A 8 13.28 2.81 -11.12
C THR A 8 13.62 4.28 -10.97
N ASN A 9 13.85 4.72 -9.75
CA ASN A 9 14.40 6.04 -9.47
C ASN A 9 15.92 6.02 -9.69
N LYS A 10 16.40 6.75 -10.70
CA LYS A 10 17.83 6.81 -11.06
C LYS A 10 18.71 7.50 -10.00
N ILE A 11 18.13 8.26 -9.08
CA ILE A 11 18.86 8.99 -8.05
C ILE A 11 19.22 8.11 -6.87
N ASN A 12 18.31 7.21 -6.44
CA ASN A 12 18.47 6.40 -5.24
C ASN A 12 18.31 4.90 -5.45
N ASN A 13 18.09 4.47 -6.70
CA ASN A 13 17.90 3.09 -7.14
C ASN A 13 16.69 2.36 -6.51
N LYS A 14 15.78 3.08 -5.84
CA LYS A 14 14.54 2.48 -5.34
C LYS A 14 13.61 2.16 -6.48
N VAL A 15 12.88 1.06 -6.35
CA VAL A 15 12.00 0.54 -7.40
C VAL A 15 10.55 0.47 -6.95
N TYR A 16 9.66 0.56 -7.92
CA TYR A 16 8.24 0.26 -7.77
C TYR A 16 7.85 -0.80 -8.79
N ILE A 17 7.15 -1.81 -8.36
CA ILE A 17 6.58 -2.85 -9.22
C ILE A 17 5.08 -2.60 -9.35
N GLY A 18 4.58 -2.73 -10.54
CA GLY A 18 3.14 -2.61 -10.81
C GLY A 18 2.69 -3.50 -11.94
N GLN A 19 1.38 -3.61 -12.06
CA GLN A 19 0.72 -4.37 -13.11
C GLN A 19 -0.26 -3.52 -13.90
N THR A 20 -0.52 -3.93 -15.14
CA THR A 20 -1.55 -3.32 -15.99
C THR A 20 -2.06 -4.31 -17.02
N ASN A 21 -3.35 -4.24 -17.33
CA ASN A 21 -3.97 -4.89 -18.49
C ASN A 21 -4.17 -3.92 -19.68
N ARG A 22 -3.63 -2.70 -19.56
CA ARG A 22 -3.61 -1.67 -20.62
C ARG A 22 -2.22 -1.51 -21.18
N SER A 23 -2.07 -0.73 -22.27
CA SER A 23 -0.76 -0.46 -22.83
C SER A 23 0.17 0.22 -21.81
N LEU A 24 1.45 -0.10 -21.89
CA LEU A 24 2.49 0.44 -20.99
C LEU A 24 2.63 1.95 -21.13
N GLU A 25 2.45 2.51 -22.35
CA GLU A 25 2.50 3.93 -22.61
C GLU A 25 1.37 4.69 -21.91
N ILE A 26 0.14 4.13 -21.95
CA ILE A 26 -1.00 4.69 -21.21
C ILE A 26 -0.71 4.67 -19.72
N ARG A 27 -0.23 3.53 -19.22
CA ARG A 27 0.06 3.36 -17.79
C ARG A 27 1.14 4.32 -17.30
N TRP A 28 2.22 4.49 -18.07
CA TRP A 28 3.28 5.44 -17.74
C TRP A 28 2.79 6.88 -17.71
N ARG A 29 1.99 7.29 -18.69
CA ARG A 29 1.37 8.60 -18.73
C ARG A 29 0.47 8.86 -17.52
N GLU A 30 -0.30 7.85 -17.08
CA GLU A 30 -1.11 7.95 -15.85
C GLU A 30 -0.24 8.17 -14.61
N HIS A 31 0.90 7.48 -14.49
CA HIS A 31 1.82 7.69 -13.38
C HIS A 31 2.35 9.12 -13.35
N LYS A 32 2.81 9.64 -14.48
CA LYS A 32 3.30 11.02 -14.59
C LYS A 32 2.21 12.03 -14.23
N SER A 33 1.01 11.87 -14.78
CA SER A 33 -0.12 12.76 -14.50
C SER A 33 -0.52 12.74 -13.01
N ARG A 34 -0.44 11.61 -12.34
CA ARG A 34 -0.71 11.52 -10.90
C ARG A 34 0.37 12.22 -10.07
N ALA A 35 1.63 12.09 -10.45
CA ALA A 35 2.73 12.82 -9.80
C ALA A 35 2.55 14.34 -9.96
N GLU A 36 2.24 14.82 -11.15
CA GLU A 36 1.96 16.26 -11.44
C GLU A 36 0.77 16.81 -10.65
N ARG A 37 -0.21 15.96 -10.32
CA ARG A 37 -1.36 16.32 -9.49
C ARG A 37 -1.12 16.12 -7.99
N HIS A 38 0.12 15.88 -7.57
CA HIS A 38 0.53 15.72 -6.17
C HIS A 38 -0.25 14.63 -5.42
N TYR A 39 -0.53 13.49 -6.08
CA TYR A 39 -1.12 12.34 -5.40
C TYR A 39 -0.20 11.84 -4.29
N THR A 40 -0.78 11.55 -3.12
CA THR A 40 -0.04 11.10 -1.94
C THR A 40 0.18 9.58 -1.96
N SER A 41 1.29 9.14 -2.54
CA SER A 41 1.83 7.79 -2.37
C SER A 41 3.35 7.88 -2.33
N HIS A 42 4.03 6.86 -1.82
CA HIS A 42 5.49 6.86 -1.76
C HIS A 42 6.12 7.09 -3.14
N LEU A 43 5.59 6.45 -4.19
CA LEU A 43 6.06 6.63 -5.56
C LEU A 43 5.82 8.07 -6.05
N TYR A 44 4.60 8.59 -5.90
CA TYR A 44 4.26 9.92 -6.44
C TYR A 44 4.93 11.04 -5.67
N SER A 45 5.08 10.91 -4.36
CA SER A 45 5.87 11.84 -3.54
C SER A 45 7.36 11.84 -3.95
N ALA A 46 7.90 10.69 -4.33
CA ALA A 46 9.25 10.60 -4.85
C ALA A 46 9.36 11.21 -6.25
N MET A 47 8.40 10.97 -7.14
CA MET A 47 8.35 11.57 -8.47
C MET A 47 8.22 13.10 -8.42
N ASP A 48 7.44 13.64 -7.48
CA ASP A 48 7.32 15.07 -7.23
C ASP A 48 8.64 15.65 -6.72
N LYS A 49 9.30 14.99 -5.78
CA LYS A 49 10.57 15.42 -5.19
C LYS A 49 11.75 15.38 -6.16
N TYR A 50 11.87 14.31 -6.95
CA TYR A 50 13.06 14.06 -7.79
C TYR A 50 12.85 14.43 -9.26
N GLY A 51 11.61 14.73 -9.67
CA GLY A 51 11.23 14.95 -11.08
C GLY A 51 10.99 13.64 -11.82
N THR A 52 9.93 13.58 -12.61
CA THR A 52 9.54 12.37 -13.37
C THR A 52 10.60 11.90 -14.37
N ASP A 53 11.44 12.81 -14.87
CA ASP A 53 12.53 12.50 -15.82
C ASP A 53 13.67 11.69 -15.20
N ASN A 54 13.73 11.63 -13.87
CA ASN A 54 14.67 10.78 -13.12
C ASN A 54 14.14 9.38 -12.84
N PHE A 55 13.03 8.99 -13.48
CA PHE A 55 12.46 7.65 -13.32
C PHE A 55 12.44 6.93 -14.67
N ASP A 56 12.97 5.70 -14.68
CA ASP A 56 12.87 4.78 -15.80
C ASP A 56 11.66 3.88 -15.64
N PHE A 57 10.94 3.63 -16.74
CA PHE A 57 9.78 2.74 -16.78
C PHE A 57 10.05 1.62 -17.80
N GLU A 58 10.03 0.39 -17.33
CA GLU A 58 10.33 -0.77 -18.18
C GLU A 58 9.36 -1.94 -17.97
N LYS A 59 9.07 -2.68 -19.04
CA LYS A 59 8.37 -3.95 -18.96
C LYS A 59 9.29 -5.01 -18.39
N ILE A 60 8.83 -5.73 -17.36
CA ILE A 60 9.55 -6.89 -16.82
C ILE A 60 9.00 -8.19 -17.44
N GLU A 61 7.68 -8.33 -17.50
CA GLU A 61 7.03 -9.57 -17.89
C GLU A 61 5.69 -9.32 -18.57
N GLU A 62 5.31 -10.23 -19.46
CA GLU A 62 4.00 -10.27 -20.07
C GLU A 62 3.32 -11.60 -19.72
N VAL A 63 2.10 -11.54 -19.19
CA VAL A 63 1.37 -12.70 -18.68
C VAL A 63 -0.12 -12.61 -19.00
N THR A 64 -0.82 -13.73 -18.85
CA THR A 64 -2.28 -13.70 -18.92
C THR A 64 -2.87 -12.95 -17.72
N GLU A 65 -3.99 -12.27 -17.89
CA GLU A 65 -4.60 -11.43 -16.85
C GLU A 65 -4.83 -12.17 -15.52
N LYS A 66 -5.18 -13.45 -15.59
CA LYS A 66 -5.40 -14.28 -14.39
C LYS A 66 -4.16 -14.48 -13.50
N HIS A 67 -2.96 -14.28 -14.04
CA HIS A 67 -1.70 -14.45 -13.31
C HIS A 67 -1.06 -13.11 -12.91
N LEU A 68 -1.65 -11.97 -13.28
CA LEU A 68 -1.07 -10.66 -13.00
C LEU A 68 -0.79 -10.46 -11.50
N ASP A 69 -1.75 -10.76 -10.63
CA ASP A 69 -1.60 -10.59 -9.18
C ASP A 69 -0.50 -11.47 -8.60
N GLU A 70 -0.41 -12.72 -9.05
CA GLU A 70 0.62 -13.66 -8.63
C GLU A 70 2.01 -13.17 -9.05
N ARG A 71 2.12 -12.73 -10.32
CA ARG A 71 3.41 -12.28 -10.86
C ARG A 71 3.85 -10.93 -10.29
N GLU A 72 2.93 -10.02 -10.04
CA GLU A 72 3.24 -8.77 -9.33
C GLU A 72 3.81 -9.05 -7.94
N LYS A 73 3.17 -9.93 -7.16
CA LYS A 73 3.65 -10.34 -5.83
C LYS A 73 5.05 -10.96 -5.89
N PHE A 74 5.27 -11.84 -6.88
CA PHE A 74 6.59 -12.44 -7.11
C PHE A 74 7.66 -11.37 -7.32
N TRP A 75 7.41 -10.40 -8.21
CA TRP A 75 8.39 -9.36 -8.53
C TRP A 75 8.58 -8.33 -7.41
N ILE A 76 7.53 -8.02 -6.65
CA ILE A 76 7.65 -7.19 -5.42
C ILE A 76 8.58 -7.89 -4.42
N SER A 77 8.42 -9.19 -4.20
CA SER A 77 9.29 -9.96 -3.32
C SER A 77 10.72 -10.07 -3.88
N TYR A 78 10.87 -10.30 -5.18
CA TYR A 78 12.17 -10.43 -5.83
C TYR A 78 13.02 -9.17 -5.68
N TYR A 79 12.43 -7.99 -5.88
CA TYR A 79 13.09 -6.69 -5.73
C TYR A 79 13.06 -6.15 -4.30
N ASP A 80 12.36 -6.83 -3.38
CA ASP A 80 12.12 -6.34 -2.01
C ASP A 80 11.55 -4.89 -2.01
N SER A 81 10.69 -4.60 -3.00
CA SER A 81 10.25 -3.24 -3.29
C SER A 81 9.20 -2.69 -2.31
N ASN A 82 8.65 -3.53 -1.44
CA ASN A 82 7.82 -3.16 -0.29
C ASN A 82 8.66 -2.81 0.96
N ASN A 83 9.97 -3.00 0.92
CA ASN A 83 10.88 -2.50 1.92
C ASN A 83 11.15 -1.00 1.66
N PRO A 84 10.85 -0.08 2.60
CA PRO A 84 11.03 1.36 2.40
C PRO A 84 12.45 1.80 2.05
N GLN A 85 13.47 0.98 2.34
CA GLN A 85 14.86 1.28 1.98
C GLN A 85 15.16 0.96 0.51
N LYS A 86 14.38 0.06 -0.12
CA LYS A 86 14.65 -0.47 -1.46
C LYS A 86 13.56 -0.13 -2.49
N GLY A 87 12.37 0.24 -2.05
CA GLY A 87 11.24 0.45 -2.97
C GLY A 87 10.15 1.37 -2.49
N TYR A 88 9.16 1.51 -3.35
CA TYR A 88 8.01 2.38 -3.18
C TYR A 88 6.68 1.62 -3.08
N ASN A 89 6.69 0.28 -3.14
CA ASN A 89 5.48 -0.50 -2.93
C ASN A 89 5.08 -0.44 -1.45
N LEU A 90 3.78 -0.21 -1.20
CA LEU A 90 3.23 -0.17 0.15
C LEU A 90 2.74 -1.54 0.62
N THR A 91 2.55 -2.46 -0.33
CA THR A 91 1.98 -3.78 -0.09
C THR A 91 2.74 -4.84 -0.87
N ILE A 92 2.45 -6.09 -0.58
CA ILE A 92 3.00 -7.25 -1.29
C ILE A 92 2.42 -7.48 -2.69
N GLY A 93 1.57 -6.57 -3.18
CA GLY A 93 0.96 -6.63 -4.52
C GLY A 93 -0.39 -7.35 -4.60
N GLY A 94 -1.00 -7.32 -5.77
CA GLY A 94 -2.32 -7.86 -6.08
C GLY A 94 -3.39 -6.77 -6.26
N GLN A 95 -4.14 -6.83 -7.37
CA GLN A 95 -5.26 -5.91 -7.60
C GLN A 95 -6.47 -6.30 -6.77
N GLY A 96 -7.06 -5.31 -6.15
CA GLY A 96 -8.34 -5.42 -5.46
C GLY A 96 -8.24 -6.02 -4.06
N LYS A 97 -8.23 -5.22 -3.09
CA LYS A 97 -7.95 -5.33 -1.67
C LYS A 97 -6.45 -5.36 -1.42
N ARG A 98 -5.93 -4.20 -1.03
CA ARG A 98 -4.62 -4.13 -0.39
C ARG A 98 -4.61 -5.24 0.66
N ASN A 99 -3.93 -6.36 0.37
CA ASN A 99 -3.77 -7.43 1.33
C ASN A 99 -2.85 -6.93 2.44
N TYR A 100 -3.40 -6.05 3.27
CA TYR A 100 -2.80 -5.84 4.58
C TYR A 100 -2.85 -7.19 5.27
N ASN A 101 -1.69 -7.66 5.70
CA ASN A 101 -1.65 -8.85 6.52
C ASN A 101 -2.62 -8.62 7.68
N ALA A 102 -3.70 -9.40 7.75
CA ALA A 102 -4.70 -9.28 8.80
C ALA A 102 -4.05 -9.40 10.19
N GLU A 103 -2.92 -10.09 10.30
CA GLU A 103 -2.12 -10.21 11.52
C GLU A 103 -1.55 -8.87 11.98
N ILE A 104 -1.07 -8.01 11.05
CA ILE A 104 -0.59 -6.67 11.39
C ILE A 104 -1.75 -5.82 11.93
N ILE A 105 -2.91 -5.87 11.27
CA ILE A 105 -4.09 -5.13 11.72
C ILE A 105 -4.54 -5.62 13.10
N ARG A 106 -4.53 -6.92 13.33
CA ARG A 106 -4.89 -7.54 14.63
C ARG A 106 -3.89 -7.17 15.72
N SER A 107 -2.59 -7.20 15.44
CA SER A 107 -1.54 -6.77 16.37
C SER A 107 -1.73 -5.30 16.78
N LEU A 108 -1.96 -4.40 15.83
CA LEU A 108 -2.23 -2.99 16.13
C LEU A 108 -3.53 -2.79 16.94
N TRP A 109 -4.53 -3.64 16.70
CA TRP A 109 -5.75 -3.66 17.50
C TRP A 109 -5.48 -4.12 18.93
N ASP A 110 -4.68 -5.15 19.12
CA ASP A 110 -4.29 -5.70 20.45
C ASP A 110 -3.43 -4.69 21.22
N GLU A 111 -2.62 -3.89 20.53
CA GLU A 111 -1.90 -2.74 21.11
C GLU A 111 -2.83 -1.61 21.57
N GLY A 112 -4.14 -1.74 21.38
CA GLY A 112 -5.15 -0.78 21.83
C GLY A 112 -5.48 0.32 20.81
N LYS A 113 -4.93 0.29 19.59
CA LYS A 113 -5.22 1.29 18.56
C LYS A 113 -6.67 1.22 18.11
N SER A 114 -7.26 2.38 17.86
CA SER A 114 -8.58 2.47 17.25
C SER A 114 -8.54 2.15 15.76
N VAL A 115 -9.67 1.78 15.17
CA VAL A 115 -9.81 1.61 13.72
C VAL A 115 -9.30 2.84 12.94
N GLY A 116 -9.54 4.06 13.46
CA GLY A 116 -9.05 5.28 12.82
C GLY A 116 -7.54 5.43 12.81
N GLU A 117 -6.87 5.08 13.91
CA GLU A 117 -5.41 5.10 14.01
C GLU A 117 -4.77 4.05 13.12
N ILE A 118 -5.33 2.84 13.07
CA ILE A 118 -4.87 1.77 12.16
C ILE A 118 -5.01 2.20 10.69
N ILE A 119 -6.13 2.83 10.31
CA ILE A 119 -6.33 3.39 8.97
C ILE A 119 -5.23 4.39 8.63
N THR A 120 -4.92 5.29 9.54
CA THR A 120 -3.91 6.34 9.34
C THR A 120 -2.51 5.75 9.24
N GLU A 121 -2.16 4.84 10.13
CA GLU A 121 -0.83 4.23 10.20
C GLU A 121 -0.52 3.33 9.01
N LEU A 122 -1.50 2.52 8.60
CA LEU A 122 -1.35 1.62 7.46
C LEU A 122 -1.75 2.26 6.13
N ASN A 123 -2.25 3.49 6.14
CA ASN A 123 -2.79 4.17 4.95
C ASN A 123 -3.77 3.27 4.17
N CYS A 124 -4.69 2.63 4.88
CA CYS A 124 -5.69 1.72 4.33
C CYS A 124 -7.11 2.27 4.47
N ASP A 125 -8.06 1.65 3.80
CA ASP A 125 -9.46 2.02 3.96
C ASP A 125 -10.10 1.30 5.17
N LYS A 126 -11.25 1.84 5.60
CA LYS A 126 -11.98 1.33 6.75
C LYS A 126 -12.54 -0.08 6.55
N SER A 127 -12.89 -0.45 5.32
CA SER A 127 -13.41 -1.78 5.01
C SER A 127 -12.34 -2.84 5.21
N THR A 128 -11.10 -2.56 4.81
CA THR A 128 -9.94 -3.43 5.02
C THR A 128 -9.71 -3.74 6.50
N VAL A 129 -9.72 -2.71 7.36
CA VAL A 129 -9.53 -2.91 8.81
C VAL A 129 -10.68 -3.71 9.42
N ARG A 130 -11.91 -3.39 9.03
CA ARG A 130 -13.10 -4.10 9.53
C ARG A 130 -13.13 -5.56 9.09
N GLU A 131 -12.77 -5.85 7.85
CA GLU A 131 -12.70 -7.21 7.32
C GLU A 131 -11.64 -8.04 8.05
N ALA A 132 -10.47 -7.48 8.30
CA ALA A 132 -9.40 -8.14 9.05
C ALA A 132 -9.77 -8.43 10.51
N LEU A 133 -10.61 -7.57 11.12
CA LEU A 133 -11.07 -7.70 12.50
C LEU A 133 -12.40 -8.45 12.64
N LEU A 134 -13.08 -8.77 11.53
CA LEU A 134 -14.34 -9.49 11.56
C LEU A 134 -14.15 -10.87 12.19
N GLY A 135 -14.88 -11.14 13.28
CA GLY A 135 -14.74 -12.38 14.05
C GLY A 135 -13.47 -12.47 14.90
N TYR A 136 -12.63 -11.44 14.93
CA TYR A 136 -11.46 -11.41 15.80
C TYR A 136 -11.87 -11.15 17.26
N GLU A 137 -11.25 -11.89 18.21
CA GLU A 137 -11.53 -11.75 19.63
C GLU A 137 -11.30 -10.32 20.12
N GLY A 138 -12.22 -9.79 20.92
CA GLY A 138 -12.14 -8.41 21.42
C GLY A 138 -12.57 -7.33 20.42
N TYR A 139 -12.93 -7.66 19.17
CA TYR A 139 -13.47 -6.70 18.23
C TYR A 139 -15.01 -6.69 18.24
N SER A 140 -15.56 -5.52 18.58
CA SER A 140 -16.98 -5.23 18.42
C SER A 140 -17.18 -3.78 17.99
N ALA A 141 -18.36 -3.46 17.43
CA ALA A 141 -18.71 -2.09 17.10
C ALA A 141 -18.72 -1.19 18.34
N HIS A 142 -19.12 -1.73 19.49
CA HIS A 142 -19.11 -1.02 20.77
C HIS A 142 -17.68 -0.71 21.22
N GLU A 143 -16.77 -1.66 21.20
CA GLU A 143 -15.36 -1.47 21.56
C GLU A 143 -14.67 -0.47 20.64
N SER A 144 -14.92 -0.53 19.34
CA SER A 144 -14.42 0.44 18.37
C SER A 144 -14.88 1.88 18.66
N LEU A 145 -16.13 2.05 19.11
CA LEU A 145 -16.66 3.36 19.51
C LEU A 145 -16.07 3.83 20.86
N SER A 146 -15.86 2.91 21.79
CA SER A 146 -15.26 3.17 23.11
C SER A 146 -13.83 3.70 22.95
N ARG A 147 -13.01 3.09 22.13
CA ARG A 147 -11.63 3.52 21.84
C ARG A 147 -11.59 4.93 21.24
N ARG A 148 -12.51 5.30 20.34
CA ARG A 148 -12.64 6.66 19.82
C ARG A 148 -12.95 7.72 20.88
N LYS A 149 -13.83 7.38 21.83
CA LYS A 149 -14.20 8.31 22.93
C LYS A 149 -13.03 8.56 23.87
N ASN A 150 -12.22 7.54 24.13
CA ASN A 150 -11.04 7.63 25.00
C ASN A 150 -9.96 8.54 24.37
N ILE A 151 -9.72 8.46 23.07
CA ILE A 151 -8.80 9.34 22.34
C ILE A 151 -9.25 10.81 22.48
N ARG A 152 -10.53 11.10 22.26
CA ARG A 152 -11.07 12.47 22.40
C ARG A 152 -10.96 13.04 23.81
N LYS A 153 -10.91 12.18 24.83
CA LYS A 153 -10.75 12.56 26.24
C LYS A 153 -9.30 12.60 26.72
N GLY A 154 -8.32 12.31 25.84
CA GLY A 154 -6.90 12.22 26.20
C GLY A 154 -6.56 11.08 27.17
N VAL A 155 -7.46 10.12 27.34
CA VAL A 155 -7.25 8.97 28.22
C VAL A 155 -6.76 7.80 27.41
N ASN A 156 -5.46 7.55 27.49
CA ASN A 156 -4.88 6.32 26.95
C ASN A 156 -5.08 5.20 28.00
N LYS A 157 -5.99 4.28 27.76
CA LYS A 157 -6.41 3.23 28.72
C LYS A 157 -5.33 2.14 28.93
N TYR A 158 -4.21 2.23 28.22
CA TYR A 158 -3.11 1.25 28.21
C TYR A 158 -1.77 1.82 28.65
N SER A 159 -1.77 2.92 29.42
CA SER A 159 -0.57 3.34 30.14
C SER A 159 -0.52 2.62 31.49
N LEU A 160 0.08 1.49 31.50
CA LEU A 160 0.67 0.85 32.67
C LEU A 160 2.11 0.51 32.36
#